data_c8c09ebd868cea3a1c9ac7b1b8fc3bf6
#
_entry.id   c8c09ebd868cea3a1c9ac7b1b8fc3bf6
#
_cell.length_a   1.000
_cell.length_b   1.000
_cell.length_c   1.000
_cell.angle_alpha   90.00
_cell.angle_beta   90.00
_cell.angle_gamma   90.00
#
_symmetry.space_group_name_H-M   'P 1'
#
loop_
_entity.id
_entity.type
_entity.pdbx_description
1 polymer ?
#
loop_
_entity_poly.entity_id
_entity_poly.type
_entity_poly.pdbx_seq_one_letter_code
_entity_poly.pdbx_strand_id
1 'polypeptide(L)'
;MTSKDITIVITTYKSEEKIENCLNSINSEIKVIIVENSNNVKFKTKIEKLFPNVECVLTKENLGYGRANNIGLKMVQSKYSLILNPDTILDKEA
;
A
#
# COMPACT_ATOMS: atom_id res chain seq x y z
N MET A 1 -19.77 2.58 -7.09
CA MET A 1 -18.61 2.59 -6.20
C MET A 1 -17.77 3.83 -6.46
N THR A 2 -17.40 4.55 -5.42
CA THR A 2 -16.52 5.72 -5.51
C THR A 2 -15.16 5.40 -4.90
N SER A 3 -14.19 6.30 -5.12
CA SER A 3 -12.86 6.15 -4.54
C SER A 3 -12.88 6.09 -3.01
N LYS A 4 -13.90 6.64 -2.37
CA LYS A 4 -14.05 6.61 -0.91
C LYS A 4 -14.50 5.25 -0.39
N ASP A 5 -15.04 4.40 -1.26
CA ASP A 5 -15.57 3.09 -0.86
C ASP A 5 -14.49 2.03 -0.81
N ILE A 6 -13.30 2.29 -1.32
CA ILE A 6 -12.25 1.29 -1.44
C ILE A 6 -10.94 1.78 -0.83
N THR A 7 -10.23 0.87 -0.18
CA THR A 7 -8.87 1.08 0.30
C THR A 7 -7.99 -0.04 -0.29
N ILE A 8 -6.85 0.33 -0.82
CA ILE A 8 -5.90 -0.64 -1.36
C ILE A 8 -4.86 -0.96 -0.29
N VAL A 9 -4.58 -2.24 -0.09
CA VAL A 9 -3.57 -2.72 0.86
C VAL A 9 -2.45 -3.36 0.06
N ILE A 10 -1.21 -2.92 0.30
CA ILE A 10 -0.02 -3.45 -0.38
C ILE A 10 1.00 -3.81 0.68
N THR A 11 1.45 -5.06 0.68
CA THR A 11 2.58 -5.47 1.52
C THR A 11 3.86 -5.34 0.72
N THR A 12 4.86 -4.66 1.29
CA THR A 12 6.14 -4.46 0.64
C THR A 12 7.27 -5.08 1.46
N TYR A 13 8.29 -5.56 0.76
CA TYR A 13 9.54 -6.01 1.35
C TYR A 13 10.61 -5.92 0.26
N LYS A 14 11.54 -4.97 0.44
CA LYS A 14 12.58 -4.71 -0.57
C LYS A 14 11.98 -4.42 -1.95
N SER A 15 10.91 -3.61 -1.96
CA SER A 15 10.12 -3.32 -3.17
C SER A 15 10.30 -1.89 -3.66
N GLU A 16 11.34 -1.19 -3.23
CA GLU A 16 11.53 0.24 -3.50
C GLU A 16 11.50 0.58 -4.97
N GLU A 17 12.02 -0.30 -5.83
CA GLU A 17 12.08 -0.03 -7.27
C GLU A 17 10.73 -0.18 -7.97
N LYS A 18 9.86 -1.03 -7.44
CA LYS A 18 8.60 -1.40 -8.10
C LYS A 18 7.40 -0.63 -7.55
N ILE A 19 7.46 -0.26 -6.27
CA ILE A 19 6.30 0.29 -5.59
C ILE A 19 5.85 1.64 -6.18
N GLU A 20 6.79 2.47 -6.61
CA GLU A 20 6.43 3.78 -7.15
C GLU A 20 5.62 3.65 -8.44
N ASN A 21 5.99 2.70 -9.31
CA ASN A 21 5.22 2.46 -10.54
C ASN A 21 3.81 1.96 -10.21
N CYS A 22 3.69 1.08 -9.23
CA CYS A 22 2.40 0.61 -8.76
C CYS A 22 1.54 1.78 -8.27
N LEU A 23 2.09 2.61 -7.40
CA LEU A 23 1.37 3.76 -6.83
C LEU A 23 0.98 4.78 -7.88
N ASN A 24 1.85 5.03 -8.87
CA ASN A 24 1.54 5.93 -9.97
C ASN A 24 0.38 5.43 -10.84
N SER A 25 0.11 4.14 -10.84
CA SER A 25 -1.01 3.55 -11.58
C SER A 25 -2.33 3.62 -10.83
N ILE A 26 -2.31 3.98 -9.54
CA ILE A 26 -3.49 4.06 -8.70
C ILE A 26 -4.01 5.50 -8.68
N ASN A 27 -5.33 5.67 -8.79
CA ASN A 27 -5.96 6.98 -8.67
C ASN A 27 -5.59 7.61 -7.33
N SER A 28 -5.10 8.86 -7.35
CA SER A 28 -4.62 9.54 -6.16
C SER A 28 -5.69 9.83 -5.11
N GLU A 29 -6.97 9.68 -5.46
CA GLU A 29 -8.07 9.84 -4.52
C GLU A 29 -8.33 8.57 -3.70
N ILE A 30 -7.78 7.44 -4.11
CA ILE A 30 -7.95 6.17 -3.39
C ILE A 30 -6.93 6.10 -2.27
N LYS A 31 -7.40 5.78 -1.05
CA LYS A 31 -6.49 5.56 0.07
C LYS A 31 -5.72 4.26 -0.13
N VAL A 32 -4.41 4.32 0.12
CA VAL A 32 -3.53 3.15 0.05
C VAL A 32 -2.86 2.97 1.40
N ILE A 33 -2.94 1.76 1.93
CA ILE A 33 -2.19 1.36 3.13
C ILE A 33 -1.06 0.46 2.66
N ILE A 34 0.18 0.88 2.90
CA ILE A 34 1.34 0.04 2.64
C ILE A 34 1.80 -0.53 3.97
N VAL A 35 1.92 -1.85 4.04
CA VAL A 35 2.55 -2.51 5.18
C VAL A 35 3.94 -2.91 4.74
N GLU A 36 4.94 -2.14 5.17
CA GLU A 36 6.34 -2.43 4.87
C GLU A 36 6.84 -3.45 5.89
N ASN A 37 7.20 -4.62 5.41
CA ASN A 37 7.50 -5.78 6.24
C ASN A 37 8.94 -5.75 6.74
N SER A 38 9.34 -4.58 7.27
CA SER A 38 10.68 -4.31 7.79
C SER A 38 10.63 -3.08 8.70
N ASN A 39 11.79 -2.59 9.10
CA ASN A 39 11.93 -1.35 9.87
C ASN A 39 12.52 -0.21 9.03
N ASN A 40 12.21 -0.16 7.75
CA ASN A 40 12.78 0.82 6.82
C ASN A 40 12.07 2.18 6.94
N VAL A 41 12.51 2.99 7.90
CA VAL A 41 11.95 4.32 8.16
C VAL A 41 12.15 5.26 6.95
N LYS A 42 13.28 5.15 6.26
CA LYS A 42 13.55 5.99 5.08
C LYS A 42 12.53 5.74 3.97
N PHE A 43 12.18 4.49 3.75
CA PHE A 43 11.16 4.11 2.78
C PHE A 43 9.82 4.72 3.15
N LYS A 44 9.38 4.55 4.41
CA LYS A 44 8.12 5.10 4.90
C LYS A 44 8.06 6.62 4.67
N THR A 45 9.09 7.35 5.09
CA THR A 45 9.14 8.79 4.97
C THR A 45 9.06 9.23 3.50
N LYS A 46 9.82 8.59 2.63
CA LYS A 46 9.83 8.90 1.20
C LYS A 46 8.48 8.67 0.55
N ILE A 47 7.89 7.51 0.79
CA ILE A 47 6.64 7.11 0.14
C ILE A 47 5.48 8.00 0.60
N GLU A 48 5.38 8.28 1.89
CA GLU A 48 4.31 9.14 2.39
C GLU A 48 4.44 10.57 1.90
N LYS A 49 5.66 11.04 1.66
CA LYS A 49 5.91 12.37 1.11
C LYS A 49 5.54 12.45 -0.36
N LEU A 50 5.89 11.42 -1.15
CA LEU A 50 5.63 11.40 -2.59
C LEU A 50 4.16 11.13 -2.93
N PHE A 51 3.47 10.37 -2.10
CA PHE A 51 2.08 9.95 -2.35
C PHE A 51 1.22 10.27 -1.14
N PRO A 52 0.55 11.44 -1.14
CA PRO A 52 -0.24 11.88 0.03
C PRO A 52 -1.41 10.96 0.39
N ASN A 53 -1.85 10.12 -0.55
CA ASN A 53 -2.91 9.14 -0.31
C ASN A 53 -2.41 7.86 0.36
N VAL A 54 -1.11 7.75 0.62
CA VAL A 54 -0.50 6.56 1.21
C VAL A 54 -0.26 6.75 2.69
N GLU A 55 -0.64 5.74 3.47
CA GLU A 55 -0.23 5.58 4.86
C GLU A 55 0.63 4.32 4.93
N CYS A 56 1.87 4.45 5.41
CA CYS A 56 2.80 3.34 5.50
C CYS A 56 2.99 2.91 6.94
N VAL A 57 2.85 1.61 7.20
CA VAL A 57 3.05 1.00 8.50
C VAL A 57 4.29 0.12 8.44
N LEU A 58 5.17 0.24 9.43
CA LEU A 58 6.34 -0.61 9.53
C LEU A 58 6.04 -1.75 10.49
N THR A 59 6.28 -2.99 10.07
CA THR A 59 6.12 -4.16 10.95
C THR A 59 7.32 -4.32 11.86
N LYS A 60 8.45 -3.69 11.52
CA LYS A 60 9.73 -3.74 12.22
C LYS A 60 10.50 -5.04 12.03
N GLU A 61 9.85 -6.09 11.57
CA GLU A 61 10.49 -7.36 11.22
C GLU A 61 9.70 -8.04 10.12
N ASN A 62 10.29 -8.99 9.43
CA ASN A 62 9.60 -9.73 8.37
C ASN A 62 8.64 -10.74 8.99
N LEU A 63 7.34 -10.41 8.99
CA LEU A 63 6.27 -11.26 9.53
C LEU A 63 5.72 -12.26 8.52
N GLY A 64 6.17 -12.17 7.26
CA GLY A 64 5.57 -12.91 6.16
C GLY A 64 4.38 -12.17 5.56
N TYR A 65 4.05 -12.55 4.33
CA TYR A 65 3.07 -11.84 3.50
C TYR A 65 1.66 -11.84 4.10
N GLY A 66 1.20 -13.00 4.57
CA GLY A 66 -0.15 -13.12 5.10
C GLY A 66 -0.39 -12.30 6.36
N ARG A 67 0.56 -12.33 7.29
CA ARG A 67 0.45 -11.57 8.54
C ARG A 67 0.50 -10.06 8.27
N ALA A 68 1.38 -9.63 7.37
CA ALA A 68 1.49 -8.23 7.00
C ALA A 68 0.20 -7.73 6.34
N ASN A 69 -0.36 -8.50 5.41
CA ASN A 69 -1.64 -8.15 4.79
C ASN A 69 -2.75 -8.02 5.83
N ASN A 70 -2.78 -8.91 6.82
CA ASN A 70 -3.79 -8.85 7.88
C ASN A 70 -3.69 -7.57 8.71
N ILE A 71 -2.47 -7.09 8.97
CA ILE A 71 -2.27 -5.81 9.65
C ILE A 71 -2.91 -4.69 8.84
N GLY A 72 -2.64 -4.63 7.54
CA GLY A 72 -3.23 -3.63 6.65
C GLY A 72 -4.74 -3.72 6.59
N LEU A 73 -5.28 -4.92 6.47
CA LEU A 73 -6.72 -5.13 6.39
C LEU A 73 -7.45 -4.66 7.66
N LYS A 74 -6.84 -4.81 8.83
CA LYS A 74 -7.42 -4.33 10.09
C LYS A 74 -7.50 -2.81 10.16
N MET A 75 -6.71 -2.11 9.35
CA MET A 75 -6.72 -0.64 9.31
C MET A 75 -7.75 -0.09 8.33
N VAL A 76 -8.33 -0.92 7.48
CA VAL A 76 -9.30 -0.49 6.46
C VAL A 76 -10.58 -0.05 7.14
N GLN A 77 -11.04 1.16 6.81
CA GLN A 77 -12.28 1.74 7.32
C GLN A 77 -13.33 1.93 6.20
N SER A 78 -12.92 1.73 4.95
CA SER A 78 -13.81 1.83 3.82
C SER A 78 -14.65 0.56 3.66
N LYS A 79 -15.67 0.64 2.80
CA LYS A 79 -16.60 -0.48 2.57
C LYS A 79 -15.92 -1.70 1.95
N TYR A 80 -14.93 -1.45 1.09
CA TYR A 80 -14.21 -2.52 0.38
C TYR A 80 -12.71 -2.36 0.56
N SER A 81 -11.99 -3.46 0.43
CA SER A 81 -10.54 -3.48 0.41
C SER A 81 -10.05 -4.31 -0.77
N LEU A 82 -8.92 -3.92 -1.33
CA LEU A 82 -8.26 -4.62 -2.43
C LEU A 82 -6.80 -4.82 -2.08
N ILE A 83 -6.35 -6.08 -2.13
CA ILE A 83 -4.94 -6.40 -1.90
C ILE A 83 -4.24 -6.46 -3.25
N LEU A 84 -3.15 -5.69 -3.39
CA LEU A 84 -2.32 -5.70 -4.59
C LEU A 84 -0.89 -6.10 -4.25
N ASN A 85 -0.23 -6.71 -5.23
CA ASN A 85 1.21 -6.91 -5.17
C ASN A 85 1.94 -5.60 -5.50
N PRO A 86 3.12 -5.34 -4.92
CA PRO A 86 3.83 -4.07 -5.16
C PRO A 86 4.32 -3.88 -6.60
N ASP A 87 4.35 -4.93 -7.40
CA ASP A 87 4.72 -4.83 -8.83
C ASP A 87 3.51 -4.71 -9.77
N THR A 88 2.31 -4.64 -9.20
CA THR A 88 1.08 -4.51 -9.99
C THR A 88 0.98 -3.12 -10.61
N ILE A 89 0.61 -3.05 -11.89
CA ILE A 89 0.30 -1.80 -12.57
C ILE A 89 -1.16 -1.87 -13.00
N LEU A 90 -1.98 -0.95 -12.49
CA LEU A 90 -3.39 -0.93 -12.85
C LEU A 90 -3.59 -0.24 -14.20
N ASP A 91 -4.44 -0.84 -15.02
CA ASP A 91 -4.88 -0.22 -16.26
C ASP A 91 -5.86 0.92 -15.90
N LYS A 92 -5.71 2.07 -16.55
CA LYS A 92 -6.57 3.22 -16.29
C LYS A 92 -8.03 2.97 -16.61
N GLU A 93 -8.29 1.98 -17.46
CA GLU A 93 -9.65 1.60 -17.86
C GLU A 93 -10.22 0.47 -16.99
N ALA A 94 -9.43 -0.05 -16.07
CA ALA A 94 -9.86 -1.15 -15.21
C ALA A 94 -10.77 -0.66 -14.08
#